data_a716009394ee133bc13d92b4dc7c3060
#
_entry.id   a716009394ee133bc13d92b4dc7c3060
#
_cell.length_a   1.000
_cell.length_b   1.000
_cell.length_c   1.000
_cell.angle_alpha   90.00
_cell.angle_beta   90.00
_cell.angle_gamma   90.00
#
_symmetry.space_group_name_H-M   'P 1'
#
loop_
_entity.id
_entity.type
_entity.pdbx_description
1 polymer ?
#
loop_
_entity_poly.entity_id
_entity_poly.type
_entity_poly.pdbx_seq_one_letter_code
_entity_poly.pdbx_strand_id
1 'polypeptide(L)'
;MNISVVEIEIPRAENVSVTKDTLSVDLSDGRTISVPLEWFPRLVYAAPKETNNWRLIGRGHGIHWKDIDEDISIEGLLAGRASGESQASFKKWVNQRQARLTKHSSRHGKPSH
;
A
#
# COMPACT_ATOMS: atom_id res chain seq x y z
N MET A 1 -29.45 12.26 26.35
CA MET A 1 -28.95 12.16 25.51
C MET A 1 -28.03 11.29 25.42
N ASN A 2 -27.85 10.89 24.69
CA ASN A 2 -27.14 9.89 24.50
C ASN A 2 -26.00 10.12 23.74
N ILE A 3 -25.02 10.52 24.36
CA ILE A 3 -23.82 10.76 23.72
C ILE A 3 -23.27 9.64 23.04
N SER A 4 -23.58 8.51 23.48
CA SER A 4 -23.01 7.34 22.88
C SER A 4 -23.53 7.16 21.48
N VAL A 5 -24.49 7.91 21.11
CA VAL A 5 -24.97 7.81 19.79
C VAL A 5 -24.10 8.50 18.82
N VAL A 6 -23.22 9.31 19.31
CA VAL A 6 -22.32 9.98 18.42
C VAL A 6 -21.34 8.96 17.94
N GLU A 7 -21.53 8.46 16.74
CA GLU A 7 -20.65 7.53 16.18
C GLU A 7 -19.68 8.26 15.32
N ILE A 8 -18.44 8.01 15.51
CA ILE A 8 -17.44 8.57 14.67
C ILE A 8 -17.27 7.61 13.55
N GLU A 9 -17.82 7.94 12.42
CA GLU A 9 -17.67 7.09 11.27
C GLU A 9 -16.28 7.26 10.70
N ILE A 10 -15.68 6.16 10.34
CA ILE A 10 -14.41 6.21 9.65
C ILE A 10 -14.71 6.57 8.21
N PRO A 11 -14.13 7.66 7.70
CA PRO A 11 -14.38 8.03 6.31
C PRO A 11 -13.80 6.99 5.35
N ARG A 12 -14.33 6.97 4.15
CA ARG A 12 -13.85 6.06 3.12
C ARG A 12 -12.82 6.77 2.26
N ALA A 13 -11.94 5.99 1.65
CA ALA A 13 -11.03 6.53 0.67
C ALA A 13 -11.79 6.76 -0.63
N GLU A 14 -11.44 7.80 -1.35
CA GLU A 14 -12.01 8.09 -2.65
C GLU A 14 -10.97 8.10 -3.72
N ASN A 15 -9.76 8.49 -3.40
CA ASN A 15 -8.68 8.50 -4.37
C ASN A 15 -7.35 8.32 -3.65
N VAL A 16 -6.37 7.76 -4.35
CA VAL A 16 -5.07 7.46 -3.78
C VAL A 16 -4.01 7.99 -4.74
N SER A 17 -2.98 8.59 -4.18
CA SER A 17 -1.86 9.10 -4.96
C SER A 17 -0.57 8.72 -4.27
N VAL A 18 0.37 8.20 -5.01
CA VAL A 18 1.67 7.81 -4.47
C VAL A 18 2.74 8.54 -5.24
N THR A 19 3.58 9.29 -4.52
CA THR A 19 4.75 9.91 -5.10
C THR A 19 5.97 9.15 -4.59
N LYS A 20 7.15 9.60 -4.91
CA LYS A 20 8.35 8.88 -4.48
C LYS A 20 8.54 8.90 -2.97
N ASP A 21 7.91 9.82 -2.26
CA ASP A 21 8.10 9.93 -0.82
C ASP A 21 6.82 10.05 -0.01
N THR A 22 5.65 10.10 -0.65
CA THR A 22 4.41 10.36 0.07
C THR A 22 3.26 9.50 -0.45
N LEU A 23 2.45 9.03 0.46
CA LEU A 23 1.18 8.39 0.16
C LEU A 23 0.09 9.37 0.57
N SER A 24 -0.78 9.75 -0.35
CA SER A 24 -1.89 10.67 -0.06
C SER A 24 -3.22 9.99 -0.40
N VAL A 25 -4.18 10.15 0.45
CA VAL A 25 -5.51 9.55 0.26
C VAL A 25 -6.57 10.61 0.48
N ASP A 26 -7.42 10.78 -0.52
CA ASP A 26 -8.55 11.71 -0.41
C ASP A 26 -9.69 10.95 0.26
N LEU A 27 -10.27 11.54 1.27
CA LEU A 27 -11.30 10.89 2.07
C LEU A 27 -12.68 11.45 1.77
N SER A 28 -13.69 10.64 2.06
CA SER A 28 -15.07 10.98 1.77
C SER A 28 -15.58 12.17 2.55
N ASP A 29 -14.91 12.55 3.62
CA ASP A 29 -15.32 13.70 4.42
C ASP A 29 -14.63 15.00 3.97
N GLY A 30 -13.93 14.97 2.85
CA GLY A 30 -13.30 16.18 2.30
C GLY A 30 -11.85 16.37 2.70
N ARG A 31 -11.34 15.55 3.60
CA ARG A 31 -9.94 15.67 4.01
C ARG A 31 -9.05 14.87 3.08
N THR A 32 -7.79 15.22 3.07
CA THR A 32 -6.75 14.42 2.46
C THR A 32 -5.75 14.09 3.53
N ILE A 33 -5.39 12.82 3.66
CA ILE A 33 -4.38 12.43 4.61
C ILE A 33 -3.13 12.04 3.83
N SER A 34 -1.98 12.55 4.28
CA SER A 34 -0.71 12.24 3.63
C SER A 34 0.25 11.72 4.68
N VAL A 35 0.93 10.65 4.35
CA VAL A 35 1.90 10.03 5.26
C VAL A 35 3.18 9.74 4.49
N PRO A 36 4.32 9.61 5.18
CA PRO A 36 5.56 9.26 4.51
C PRO A 36 5.46 7.88 3.87
N LEU A 37 5.90 7.76 2.62
CA LEU A 37 5.83 6.48 1.93
C LEU A 37 6.69 5.43 2.63
N GLU A 38 7.75 5.88 3.31
CA GLU A 38 8.63 4.96 4.01
C GLU A 38 7.93 4.18 5.13
N TRP A 39 6.74 4.61 5.53
CA TRP A 39 5.95 3.83 6.48
C TRP A 39 5.53 2.48 5.87
N PHE A 40 5.59 2.36 4.53
CA PHE A 40 5.16 1.17 3.83
C PHE A 40 6.26 0.72 2.87
N PRO A 41 7.22 -0.08 3.37
CA PRO A 41 8.39 -0.45 2.58
C PRO A 41 8.09 -1.08 1.22
N ARG A 42 7.02 -1.86 1.13
CA ARG A 42 6.69 -2.45 -0.17
C ARG A 42 6.33 -1.39 -1.19
N LEU A 43 5.67 -0.30 -0.75
CA LEU A 43 5.34 0.78 -1.66
C LEU A 43 6.58 1.54 -2.09
N VAL A 44 7.55 1.69 -1.19
CA VAL A 44 8.81 2.36 -1.54
C VAL A 44 9.54 1.55 -2.60
N TYR A 45 9.54 0.24 -2.46
CA TYR A 45 10.27 -0.65 -3.36
C TYR A 45 9.57 -0.84 -4.71
N ALA A 46 8.29 -0.64 -4.77
CA ALA A 46 7.49 -0.94 -5.96
C ALA A 46 7.73 0.05 -7.09
N ALA A 47 7.51 -0.41 -8.31
CA ALA A 47 7.60 0.46 -9.49
C ALA A 47 6.37 1.37 -9.56
N PRO A 48 6.45 2.51 -10.25
CA PRO A 48 5.31 3.42 -10.35
C PRO A 48 4.04 2.76 -10.90
N LYS A 49 4.17 1.87 -11.87
CA LYS A 49 2.98 1.22 -12.40
C LYS A 49 2.33 0.31 -11.37
N GLU A 50 3.10 -0.17 -10.41
CA GLU A 50 2.57 -0.99 -9.34
C GLU A 50 1.91 -0.14 -8.27
N THR A 51 2.51 1.00 -7.92
CA THR A 51 1.92 1.88 -6.93
C THR A 51 0.66 2.58 -7.46
N ASN A 52 0.51 2.65 -8.78
CA ASN A 52 -0.70 3.20 -9.38
C ASN A 52 -1.78 2.14 -9.61
N ASN A 53 -1.47 0.89 -9.36
CA ASN A 53 -2.42 -0.19 -9.57
C ASN A 53 -3.06 -0.60 -8.23
N TRP A 54 -3.85 0.31 -7.69
CA TRP A 54 -4.54 0.10 -6.43
C TRP A 54 -6.03 -0.03 -6.66
N ARG A 55 -6.71 -0.61 -5.70
CA ARG A 55 -8.16 -0.61 -5.70
C ARG A 55 -8.66 -0.49 -4.29
N LEU A 56 -9.88 0.02 -4.16
CA LEU A 56 -10.49 0.14 -2.85
C LEU A 56 -11.17 -1.18 -2.49
N ILE A 57 -11.06 -1.55 -1.22
CA ILE A 57 -11.67 -2.76 -0.70
C ILE A 57 -12.44 -2.37 0.55
N GLY A 58 -13.32 -3.27 1.03
CA GLY A 58 -14.06 -3.02 2.25
C GLY A 58 -14.90 -1.76 2.18
N ARG A 59 -15.54 -1.51 1.05
CA ARG A 59 -16.38 -0.33 0.85
C ARG A 59 -15.60 0.97 1.02
N GLY A 60 -14.34 0.95 0.62
CA GLY A 60 -13.51 2.14 0.70
C GLY A 60 -12.79 2.31 2.02
N HIS A 61 -12.91 1.36 2.94
CA HIS A 61 -12.20 1.46 4.22
C HIS A 61 -10.80 0.87 4.15
N GLY A 62 -10.44 0.28 3.01
CA GLY A 62 -9.11 -0.24 2.79
C GLY A 62 -8.65 0.00 1.37
N ILE A 63 -7.36 -0.06 1.15
CA ILE A 63 -6.74 0.09 -0.16
C ILE A 63 -5.87 -1.15 -0.37
N HIS A 64 -5.98 -1.75 -1.54
CA HIS A 64 -5.22 -2.95 -1.86
C HIS A 64 -4.38 -2.74 -3.11
N TRP A 65 -3.11 -3.10 -3.04
CA TRP A 65 -2.20 -3.09 -4.18
C TRP A 65 -1.91 -4.54 -4.52
N LYS A 66 -2.48 -5.00 -5.61
CA LYS A 66 -2.37 -6.40 -6.01
C LYS A 66 -0.95 -6.84 -6.33
N ASP A 67 -0.20 -6.00 -7.02
CA ASP A 67 1.12 -6.40 -7.51
C ASP A 67 2.14 -6.61 -6.41
N ILE A 68 1.94 -5.98 -5.28
CA ILE A 68 2.88 -6.07 -4.18
C ILE A 68 2.25 -6.65 -2.92
N ASP A 69 0.99 -7.09 -3.05
CA ASP A 69 0.26 -7.72 -1.94
C ASP A 69 0.29 -6.84 -0.69
N GLU A 70 -0.09 -5.59 -0.87
CA GLU A 70 -0.13 -4.63 0.24
C GLU A 70 -1.57 -4.20 0.50
N ASP A 71 -1.96 -4.18 1.77
CA ASP A 71 -3.27 -3.70 2.20
C ASP A 71 -3.05 -2.63 3.23
N ILE A 72 -3.74 -1.51 3.07
CA ILE A 72 -3.66 -0.41 4.04
C ILE A 72 -5.07 -0.04 4.44
N SER A 73 -5.34 0.04 5.74
CA SER A 73 -6.66 0.45 6.21
C SER A 73 -6.68 1.95 6.44
N ILE A 74 -7.82 2.57 6.16
CA ILE A 74 -7.98 4.00 6.41
C ILE A 74 -7.91 4.26 7.91
N GLU A 75 -8.49 3.37 8.70
CA GLU A 75 -8.42 3.51 10.15
C GLU A 75 -6.97 3.53 10.63
N GLY A 76 -6.14 2.65 10.07
CA GLY A 76 -4.73 2.61 10.41
C GLY A 76 -4.00 3.90 10.04
N LEU A 77 -4.31 4.46 8.86
CA LEU A 77 -3.71 5.71 8.46
C LEU A 77 -4.10 6.84 9.40
N LEU A 78 -5.38 6.92 9.75
CA LEU A 78 -5.85 7.96 10.64
C LEU A 78 -5.25 7.83 12.04
N ALA A 79 -4.97 6.61 12.46
CA ALA A 79 -4.37 6.36 13.76
C ALA A 79 -2.84 6.53 13.74
N GLY A 80 -2.28 6.83 12.58
CA GLY A 80 -0.83 7.02 12.47
C GLY A 80 -0.03 5.73 12.54
N ARG A 81 -0.61 4.62 12.10
CA ARG A 81 0.08 3.34 12.14
C ARG A 81 0.81 3.07 10.84
N ALA A 82 2.09 2.81 10.93
CA ALA A 82 2.91 2.39 9.80
C ALA A 82 2.70 0.89 9.56
N SER A 83 3.31 0.37 8.51
CA SER A 83 3.25 -1.04 8.21
C SER A 83 3.76 -1.86 9.38
N GLY A 84 3.05 -2.93 9.71
CA GLY A 84 3.50 -3.84 10.75
C GLY A 84 4.41 -4.94 10.23
N GLU A 85 4.80 -4.86 8.96
CA GLU A 85 5.63 -5.90 8.38
C GLU A 85 7.02 -5.91 8.99
N SER A 86 7.50 -7.08 9.41
CA SER A 86 8.83 -7.19 9.97
C SER A 86 9.88 -7.06 8.87
N GLN A 87 11.11 -6.75 9.27
CA GLN A 87 12.20 -6.68 8.30
C GLN A 87 12.45 -8.03 7.65
N ALA A 88 12.29 -9.11 8.41
CA ALA A 88 12.47 -10.44 7.87
C ALA A 88 11.43 -10.76 6.79
N SER A 89 10.19 -10.39 7.05
CA SER A 89 9.10 -10.60 6.09
C SER A 89 9.35 -9.77 4.83
N PHE A 90 9.73 -8.52 4.98
CA PHE A 90 9.98 -7.64 3.86
C PHE A 90 11.14 -8.16 3.03
N LYS A 91 12.21 -8.58 3.68
CA LYS A 91 13.38 -9.09 2.99
C LYS A 91 13.03 -10.34 2.19
N LYS A 92 12.21 -11.21 2.77
CA LYS A 92 11.78 -12.41 2.08
C LYS A 92 10.97 -12.03 0.84
N TRP A 93 10.08 -11.04 0.96
CA TRP A 93 9.29 -10.59 -0.16
C TRP A 93 10.17 -10.01 -1.27
N VAL A 94 11.17 -9.18 -0.91
CA VAL A 94 12.11 -8.61 -1.88
C VAL A 94 12.86 -9.73 -2.59
N ASN A 95 13.35 -10.70 -1.83
CA ASN A 95 14.11 -11.81 -2.41
C ASN A 95 13.25 -12.64 -3.36
N GLN A 96 12.01 -12.86 -3.02
CA GLN A 96 11.10 -13.59 -3.89
C GLN A 96 10.84 -12.83 -5.18
N ARG A 97 10.71 -11.51 -5.09
CA ARG A 97 10.51 -10.69 -6.27
C ARG A 97 11.73 -10.75 -7.18
N GLN A 98 12.91 -10.62 -6.60
CA GLN A 98 14.13 -10.66 -7.38
C GLN A 98 14.36 -12.01 -8.01
N ALA A 99 14.04 -13.08 -7.30
CA ALA A 99 14.17 -14.41 -7.84
C ALA A 99 13.27 -14.59 -9.06
N ARG A 100 12.03 -14.05 -8.98
CA ARG A 100 11.13 -14.13 -10.11
C ARG A 100 11.64 -13.35 -11.30
N LEU A 101 12.18 -12.16 -11.07
CA LEU A 101 12.71 -11.34 -12.14
C LEU A 101 13.93 -11.98 -12.76
N THR A 102 14.80 -12.53 -11.94
CA THR A 102 16.00 -13.20 -12.42
C THR A 102 15.64 -14.42 -13.25
N LYS A 103 14.69 -15.20 -12.77
CA LYS A 103 14.24 -16.37 -13.47
C LYS A 103 13.66 -16.01 -14.82
N HIS A 104 12.88 -14.93 -14.86
CA HIS A 104 12.30 -14.47 -16.09
C HIS A 104 13.38 -14.00 -17.06
N SER A 105 14.35 -13.26 -16.57
CA SER A 105 15.44 -12.80 -17.37
C SER A 105 16.25 -13.95 -17.93
N SER A 106 16.50 -14.97 -17.13
CA SER A 106 17.24 -16.13 -17.58
C SER A 106 16.57 -16.80 -18.75
N ARG A 107 15.26 -16.83 -18.74
CA ARG A 107 14.56 -17.45 -19.85
C ARG A 107 14.75 -16.69 -21.14
N HIS A 108 14.95 -15.43 -21.05
CA HIS A 108 15.17 -14.66 -22.21
C HIS A 108 16.58 -14.82 -22.69
N GLY A 109 17.40 -14.98 -21.80
CA GLY A 109 18.74 -15.10 -22.15
C GLY A 109 19.07 -16.39 -22.68
N LYS A 110 19.15 -16.68 -22.68
CA LYS A 110 19.80 -17.48 -22.96
C LYS A 110 20.33 -18.16 -23.24
N PRO A 111 20.73 -18.25 -23.43
CA PRO A 111 21.42 -19.10 -23.72
C PRO A 111 22.39 -19.59 -23.12
N SER A 112 22.91 -19.51 -23.11
CA SER A 112 23.76 -20.03 -22.81
C SER A 112 24.60 -19.96 -22.39
N HIS A 113 24.62 -19.80 -22.14
CA HIS A 113 25.22 -19.70 -21.85
C HIS A 113 25.35 -19.91 -21.61
#